data_24064abdcc244faf8c5edeb1f5f66027
#
_entry.id   24064abdcc244faf8c5edeb1f5f66027
#
_cell.length_a   1.000
_cell.length_b   1.000
_cell.length_c   1.000
_cell.angle_alpha   90.00
_cell.angle_beta   90.00
_cell.angle_gamma   90.00
#
_symmetry.space_group_name_H-M   'P 1'
#
loop_
_entity.id
_entity.type
_entity.pdbx_description
1 polymer ?
#
loop_
_entity_poly.entity_id
_entity_poly.type
_entity_poly.pdbx_seq_one_letter_code
_entity_poly.pdbx_strand_id
1 'polypeptide(L)'
;MAEITYADAGVDIEEGAAAVDAIKDAVHSTYRPEVVGDIGGFGGLFSAAAFKGMEEPLMVSGTDGVGTKLKVAQLIGKHDTVGIDLVAMCVNDILACGAEPLFFLDYIAIGKLKKEHVAKVVGGIAEGCRQAGCALIGGEMAEHPGVMDPDDYDLSGFTVGVVDRPKMIGPDGVVEGDVLVGLRSSGFHSNGYSLVRKVLVEGKTAEELAAPVAELNGQTLGDALIAPTRIYVKPVLDCLRNLPGDVHALAHITGGGITENLNRALPETMDALVNKDAWEVPAIIKMGIEAAGLTEEQALKTFN
;
A
#
# COMPACT_ATOMS: atom_id res chain seq x y z
N MET A 1 -11.13 -43.93 -20.56
CA MET A 1 -11.38 -42.71 -19.79
C MET A 1 -10.47 -41.65 -20.42
N ALA A 2 -11.00 -40.45 -20.73
CA ALA A 2 -10.15 -39.35 -21.20
C ALA A 2 -9.18 -39.01 -20.07
N GLU A 3 -7.95 -38.75 -20.42
CA GLU A 3 -6.92 -38.28 -19.48
C GLU A 3 -7.34 -36.90 -18.95
N ILE A 4 -7.48 -36.76 -17.64
CA ILE A 4 -7.81 -35.49 -17.00
C ILE A 4 -6.48 -34.75 -16.76
N THR A 5 -6.32 -33.61 -17.36
CA THR A 5 -5.12 -32.77 -17.25
C THR A 5 -5.23 -31.78 -16.08
N TYR A 6 -4.13 -31.14 -15.72
CA TYR A 6 -4.11 -30.08 -14.69
C TYR A 6 -4.89 -28.83 -15.14
N ALA A 7 -4.91 -28.55 -16.43
CA ALA A 7 -5.74 -27.50 -17.03
C ALA A 7 -7.24 -27.79 -16.91
N ASP A 8 -7.65 -29.07 -17.02
CA ASP A 8 -9.04 -29.48 -16.78
C ASP A 8 -9.46 -29.30 -15.30
N ALA A 9 -8.48 -29.27 -14.40
CA ALA A 9 -8.69 -28.95 -12.98
C ALA A 9 -8.68 -27.43 -12.68
N GLY A 10 -8.48 -26.59 -13.70
CA GLY A 10 -8.55 -25.13 -13.61
C GLY A 10 -7.22 -24.43 -13.39
N VAL A 11 -6.07 -25.11 -13.54
CA VAL A 11 -4.72 -24.50 -13.38
C VAL A 11 -3.97 -24.57 -14.70
N ASP A 12 -3.57 -23.39 -15.23
CA ASP A 12 -2.83 -23.26 -16.49
C ASP A 12 -1.35 -22.93 -16.25
N ILE A 13 -0.50 -23.97 -16.35
CA ILE A 13 0.95 -23.83 -16.12
C ILE A 13 1.62 -22.97 -17.20
N GLU A 14 1.15 -23.03 -18.46
CA GLU A 14 1.75 -22.26 -19.56
C GLU A 14 1.42 -20.77 -19.41
N GLU A 15 0.19 -20.44 -19.03
CA GLU A 15 -0.22 -19.08 -18.74
C GLU A 15 0.55 -18.53 -17.51
N GLY A 16 0.78 -19.36 -16.50
CA GLY A 16 1.64 -19.02 -15.35
C GLY A 16 3.05 -18.64 -15.76
N ALA A 17 3.69 -19.46 -16.60
CA ALA A 17 5.03 -19.16 -17.13
C ALA A 17 5.04 -17.89 -17.98
N ALA A 18 4.04 -17.70 -18.82
CA ALA A 18 3.89 -16.49 -19.63
C ALA A 18 3.66 -15.22 -18.77
N ALA A 19 2.96 -15.33 -17.64
CA ALA A 19 2.77 -14.24 -16.69
C ALA A 19 4.11 -13.85 -16.04
N VAL A 20 4.93 -14.82 -15.62
CA VAL A 20 6.29 -14.55 -15.08
C VAL A 20 7.16 -13.84 -16.11
N ASP A 21 7.13 -14.27 -17.37
CA ASP A 21 7.90 -13.58 -18.42
C ASP A 21 7.41 -12.14 -18.65
N ALA A 22 6.13 -11.90 -18.58
CA ALA A 22 5.54 -10.59 -18.81
C ALA A 22 5.87 -9.55 -17.72
N ILE A 23 6.26 -9.97 -16.52
CA ILE A 23 6.57 -9.07 -15.39
C ILE A 23 8.07 -8.79 -15.22
N LYS A 24 8.97 -9.52 -15.89
CA LYS A 24 10.42 -9.43 -15.69
C LYS A 24 10.97 -8.00 -15.78
N ASP A 25 10.63 -7.27 -16.83
CA ASP A 25 11.14 -5.91 -17.03
C ASP A 25 10.66 -4.95 -15.92
N ALA A 26 9.41 -5.10 -15.48
CA ALA A 26 8.86 -4.31 -14.39
C ALA A 26 9.60 -4.60 -13.07
N VAL A 27 9.83 -5.87 -12.75
CA VAL A 27 10.57 -6.32 -11.57
C VAL A 27 12.01 -5.80 -11.61
N HIS A 28 12.73 -6.01 -12.70
CA HIS A 28 14.12 -5.55 -12.87
C HIS A 28 14.26 -4.04 -12.74
N SER A 29 13.23 -3.27 -13.15
CA SER A 29 13.25 -1.81 -13.01
C SER A 29 13.28 -1.32 -11.54
N THR A 30 13.03 -2.21 -10.58
CA THR A 30 13.09 -1.92 -9.13
C THR A 30 14.43 -2.29 -8.51
N TYR A 31 15.30 -3.01 -9.24
CA TYR A 31 16.51 -3.57 -8.67
C TYR A 31 17.46 -2.50 -8.18
N ARG A 32 18.02 -2.77 -7.02
CA ARG A 32 19.07 -2.00 -6.35
C ARG A 32 20.39 -2.79 -6.46
N PRO A 33 21.55 -2.13 -6.26
CA PRO A 33 22.87 -2.81 -6.29
C PRO A 33 23.01 -3.99 -5.31
N GLU A 34 22.19 -3.99 -4.25
CA GLU A 34 22.18 -5.02 -3.23
C GLU A 34 21.44 -6.30 -3.64
N VAL A 35 20.61 -6.25 -4.69
CA VAL A 35 19.90 -7.44 -5.20
C VAL A 35 20.91 -8.41 -5.81
N VAL A 36 20.82 -9.67 -5.43
CA VAL A 36 21.72 -10.75 -5.91
C VAL A 36 20.90 -11.81 -6.63
N GLY A 37 21.23 -12.06 -7.89
CA GLY A 37 20.50 -13.01 -8.72
C GLY A 37 19.30 -12.40 -9.45
N ASP A 38 18.33 -13.23 -9.78
CA ASP A 38 17.16 -12.88 -10.59
C ASP A 38 15.90 -13.54 -10.04
N ILE A 39 14.71 -13.10 -10.50
CA ILE A 39 13.43 -13.76 -10.19
C ILE A 39 13.38 -15.15 -10.81
N GLY A 40 12.56 -16.03 -10.20
CA GLY A 40 12.39 -17.43 -10.64
C GLY A 40 13.24 -18.44 -9.88
N GLY A 41 14.06 -17.98 -8.91
CA GLY A 41 14.72 -18.87 -7.94
C GLY A 41 13.79 -19.25 -6.77
N PHE A 42 14.27 -20.15 -5.89
CA PHE A 42 13.51 -20.52 -4.68
C PHE A 42 13.42 -19.42 -3.63
N GLY A 43 14.16 -18.33 -3.78
CA GLY A 43 14.10 -17.18 -2.86
C GLY A 43 14.87 -16.00 -3.42
N GLY A 44 14.44 -14.80 -3.04
CA GLY A 44 15.14 -13.55 -3.35
C GLY A 44 16.35 -13.35 -2.44
N LEU A 45 17.48 -12.94 -3.00
CA LEU A 45 18.70 -12.66 -2.26
C LEU A 45 18.98 -11.16 -2.22
N PHE A 46 19.29 -10.63 -1.04
CA PHE A 46 19.64 -9.23 -0.83
C PHE A 46 20.91 -9.12 0.01
N SER A 47 21.89 -8.34 -0.47
CA SER A 47 23.19 -8.23 0.20
C SER A 47 23.11 -7.37 1.46
N ALA A 48 23.44 -7.93 2.60
CA ALA A 48 23.56 -7.20 3.86
C ALA A 48 24.84 -6.36 3.96
N ALA A 49 25.68 -6.31 2.91
CA ALA A 49 26.91 -5.53 2.91
C ALA A 49 26.67 -4.01 3.05
N ALA A 50 25.47 -3.51 2.67
CA ALA A 50 25.06 -2.13 2.85
C ALA A 50 24.96 -1.70 4.33
N PHE A 51 24.84 -2.66 5.26
CA PHE A 51 24.65 -2.38 6.70
C PHE A 51 25.97 -2.30 7.50
N LYS A 52 27.12 -2.55 6.86
CA LYS A 52 28.43 -2.56 7.52
C LYS A 52 28.81 -1.24 8.21
N GLY A 53 28.20 -0.15 7.81
CA GLY A 53 28.40 1.18 8.44
C GLY A 53 27.46 1.52 9.57
N MET A 54 26.48 0.64 9.86
CA MET A 54 25.52 0.80 10.97
C MET A 54 26.14 0.31 12.28
N GLU A 55 25.79 0.99 13.38
CA GLU A 55 26.23 0.59 14.70
C GLU A 55 25.50 -0.66 15.18
N GLU A 56 24.16 -0.65 15.04
CA GLU A 56 23.30 -1.78 15.39
C GLU A 56 22.11 -1.86 14.40
N PRO A 57 22.27 -2.54 13.24
CA PRO A 57 21.20 -2.63 12.25
C PRO A 57 20.03 -3.48 12.75
N LEU A 58 18.84 -2.88 12.83
CA LEU A 58 17.59 -3.55 13.14
C LEU A 58 16.82 -3.82 11.85
N MET A 59 16.47 -5.09 11.62
CA MET A 59 15.57 -5.45 10.54
C MET A 59 14.13 -5.18 10.97
N VAL A 60 13.39 -4.47 10.13
CA VAL A 60 11.98 -4.14 10.33
C VAL A 60 11.17 -4.76 9.21
N SER A 61 10.06 -5.41 9.54
CA SER A 61 9.18 -6.02 8.55
C SER A 61 7.74 -5.56 8.75
N GLY A 62 7.01 -5.43 7.65
CA GLY A 62 5.59 -5.15 7.61
C GLY A 62 4.89 -6.02 6.57
N THR A 63 3.65 -6.39 6.84
CA THR A 63 2.79 -7.12 5.89
C THR A 63 1.40 -6.52 5.92
N ASP A 64 0.81 -6.35 4.74
CA ASP A 64 -0.53 -5.81 4.59
C ASP A 64 -1.13 -6.26 3.26
N GLY A 65 -2.42 -5.96 3.05
CA GLY A 65 -3.15 -6.16 1.82
C GLY A 65 -3.75 -4.86 1.29
N VAL A 66 -4.45 -4.94 0.16
CA VAL A 66 -5.19 -3.80 -0.40
C VAL A 66 -6.61 -3.75 0.15
N GLY A 67 -7.16 -4.90 0.49
CA GLY A 67 -8.52 -5.01 0.99
C GLY A 67 -9.58 -4.77 -0.08
N THR A 68 -10.77 -4.35 0.34
CA THR A 68 -11.95 -4.33 -0.53
C THR A 68 -11.95 -3.24 -1.61
N LYS A 69 -10.92 -2.38 -1.68
CA LYS A 69 -10.65 -1.48 -2.82
C LYS A 69 -10.51 -2.26 -4.12
N LEU A 70 -10.01 -3.51 -4.05
CA LEU A 70 -9.91 -4.41 -5.21
C LEU A 70 -11.23 -4.60 -5.95
N LYS A 71 -12.37 -4.59 -5.25
CA LYS A 71 -13.70 -4.68 -5.89
C LYS A 71 -14.05 -3.44 -6.71
N VAL A 72 -13.52 -2.28 -6.35
CA VAL A 72 -13.65 -1.06 -7.19
C VAL A 72 -12.79 -1.21 -8.43
N ALA A 73 -11.54 -1.67 -8.29
CA ALA A 73 -10.64 -1.92 -9.41
C ALA A 73 -11.25 -2.92 -10.42
N GLN A 74 -11.86 -3.99 -9.93
CA GLN A 74 -12.57 -4.98 -10.75
C GLN A 74 -13.74 -4.36 -11.50
N LEU A 75 -14.58 -3.57 -10.82
CA LEU A 75 -15.77 -2.95 -11.41
C LEU A 75 -15.42 -1.98 -12.54
N ILE A 76 -14.36 -1.18 -12.37
CA ILE A 76 -13.94 -0.19 -13.39
C ILE A 76 -12.87 -0.72 -14.37
N GLY A 77 -12.41 -1.96 -14.18
CA GLY A 77 -11.39 -2.59 -15.05
C GLY A 77 -9.98 -1.98 -14.93
N LYS A 78 -9.66 -1.31 -13.80
CA LYS A 78 -8.38 -0.61 -13.59
C LYS A 78 -7.57 -1.28 -12.48
N HIS A 79 -6.51 -2.00 -12.86
CA HIS A 79 -5.71 -2.85 -11.97
C HIS A 79 -4.26 -2.40 -11.80
N ASP A 80 -3.84 -1.35 -12.49
CA ASP A 80 -2.47 -0.85 -12.54
C ASP A 80 -2.08 0.02 -11.34
N THR A 81 -3.05 0.42 -10.51
CA THR A 81 -2.80 1.28 -9.33
C THR A 81 -2.82 0.54 -8.00
N VAL A 82 -3.56 -0.58 -7.92
CA VAL A 82 -3.73 -1.32 -6.65
C VAL A 82 -2.43 -1.95 -6.13
N GLY A 83 -1.47 -2.22 -7.03
CA GLY A 83 -0.12 -2.64 -6.64
C GLY A 83 0.63 -1.55 -5.89
N ILE A 84 0.41 -0.27 -6.25
CA ILE A 84 0.97 0.87 -5.51
C ILE A 84 0.36 0.93 -4.10
N ASP A 85 -0.96 0.69 -3.97
CA ASP A 85 -1.62 0.60 -2.68
C ASP A 85 -0.99 -0.48 -1.80
N LEU A 86 -0.77 -1.69 -2.35
CA LEU A 86 -0.16 -2.80 -1.64
C LEU A 86 1.21 -2.43 -1.05
N VAL A 87 2.08 -1.87 -1.89
CA VAL A 87 3.41 -1.44 -1.45
C VAL A 87 3.32 -0.34 -0.40
N ALA A 88 2.48 0.68 -0.64
CA ALA A 88 2.32 1.83 0.24
C ALA A 88 1.90 1.42 1.66
N MET A 89 0.93 0.51 1.79
CA MET A 89 0.45 0.04 3.08
C MET A 89 1.58 -0.60 3.90
N CYS A 90 2.41 -1.42 3.25
CA CYS A 90 3.53 -2.08 3.91
C CYS A 90 4.70 -1.14 4.24
N VAL A 91 5.14 -0.32 3.27
CA VAL A 91 6.37 0.49 3.43
C VAL A 91 6.16 1.72 4.30
N ASN A 92 4.95 2.31 4.31
CA ASN A 92 4.64 3.43 5.20
C ASN A 92 4.58 2.99 6.66
N ASP A 93 4.20 1.74 6.94
CA ASP A 93 4.20 1.19 8.30
C ASP A 93 5.62 1.07 8.86
N ILE A 94 6.54 0.45 8.11
CA ILE A 94 7.92 0.31 8.60
C ILE A 94 8.66 1.65 8.64
N LEU A 95 8.24 2.63 7.84
CA LEU A 95 8.76 3.98 7.88
C LEU A 95 8.49 4.67 9.23
N ALA A 96 7.42 4.29 9.93
CA ALA A 96 7.01 4.91 11.20
C ALA A 96 8.09 4.85 12.29
N CYS A 97 9.03 3.90 12.23
CA CYS A 97 10.20 3.87 13.10
C CYS A 97 11.49 4.41 12.44
N GLY A 98 11.40 5.06 11.28
CA GLY A 98 12.53 5.59 10.52
C GLY A 98 13.26 4.55 9.66
N ALA A 99 12.68 3.35 9.45
CA ALA A 99 13.30 2.31 8.66
C ALA A 99 13.28 2.62 7.16
N GLU A 100 14.40 2.35 6.48
CA GLU A 100 14.49 2.36 5.02
C GLU A 100 14.01 1.01 4.47
N PRO A 101 12.96 0.96 3.61
CA PRO A 101 12.55 -0.25 2.92
C PRO A 101 13.66 -0.74 1.98
N LEU A 102 13.99 -2.03 2.05
CA LEU A 102 15.05 -2.64 1.26
C LEU A 102 14.49 -3.44 0.10
N PHE A 103 13.56 -4.34 0.41
CA PHE A 103 12.93 -5.19 -0.58
C PHE A 103 11.49 -5.51 -0.22
N PHE A 104 10.78 -5.97 -1.24
CA PHE A 104 9.36 -6.30 -1.20
C PHE A 104 9.14 -7.69 -1.81
N LEU A 105 8.16 -8.40 -1.27
CA LEU A 105 7.61 -9.64 -1.79
C LEU A 105 6.10 -9.52 -1.88
N ASP A 106 5.47 -10.09 -2.90
CA ASP A 106 4.02 -10.12 -3.06
C ASP A 106 3.47 -11.54 -3.12
N TYR A 107 2.22 -11.69 -2.73
CA TYR A 107 1.43 -12.89 -2.97
C TYR A 107 0.14 -12.49 -3.69
N ILE A 108 -0.11 -13.09 -4.86
CA ILE A 108 -1.30 -12.87 -5.67
C ILE A 108 -2.15 -14.14 -5.65
N ALA A 109 -3.24 -14.12 -4.89
CA ALA A 109 -4.29 -15.13 -4.98
C ALA A 109 -5.28 -14.72 -6.07
N ILE A 110 -5.55 -15.59 -7.06
CA ILE A 110 -6.39 -15.24 -8.19
C ILE A 110 -7.32 -16.41 -8.56
N GLY A 111 -8.57 -16.11 -8.89
CA GLY A 111 -9.55 -17.14 -9.29
C GLY A 111 -9.18 -17.80 -10.60
N LYS A 112 -8.78 -16.99 -11.61
CA LYS A 112 -8.25 -17.46 -12.89
C LYS A 112 -7.13 -16.55 -13.36
N LEU A 113 -5.97 -17.14 -13.62
CA LEU A 113 -4.79 -16.39 -14.08
C LEU A 113 -4.99 -15.93 -15.52
N LYS A 114 -4.69 -14.65 -15.75
CA LYS A 114 -4.62 -13.99 -17.05
C LYS A 114 -3.34 -13.12 -17.04
N LYS A 115 -2.37 -13.43 -17.88
CA LYS A 115 -1.05 -12.76 -17.87
C LYS A 115 -1.14 -11.24 -17.99
N GLU A 116 -2.09 -10.71 -18.78
CA GLU A 116 -2.27 -9.26 -18.92
C GLU A 116 -2.77 -8.61 -17.63
N HIS A 117 -3.60 -9.32 -16.84
CA HIS A 117 -4.06 -8.85 -15.55
C HIS A 117 -2.90 -8.83 -14.54
N VAL A 118 -2.17 -9.94 -14.45
CA VAL A 118 -0.98 -10.05 -13.58
C VAL A 118 0.05 -8.99 -13.92
N ALA A 119 0.33 -8.77 -15.21
CA ALA A 119 1.27 -7.75 -15.68
C ALA A 119 0.87 -6.34 -15.22
N LYS A 120 -0.42 -5.99 -15.21
CA LYS A 120 -0.91 -4.70 -14.70
C LYS A 120 -0.73 -4.59 -13.19
N VAL A 121 -1.12 -5.62 -12.44
CA VAL A 121 -0.99 -5.63 -10.97
C VAL A 121 0.46 -5.54 -10.54
N VAL A 122 1.34 -6.40 -11.09
CA VAL A 122 2.78 -6.40 -10.76
C VAL A 122 3.46 -5.14 -11.29
N GLY A 123 3.02 -4.59 -12.41
CA GLY A 123 3.45 -3.27 -12.89
C GLY A 123 3.19 -2.17 -11.87
N GLY A 124 2.03 -2.18 -11.22
CA GLY A 124 1.68 -1.30 -10.11
C GLY A 124 2.53 -1.55 -8.86
N ILE A 125 2.81 -2.81 -8.51
CA ILE A 125 3.70 -3.16 -7.39
C ILE A 125 5.12 -2.63 -7.66
N ALA A 126 5.65 -2.87 -8.86
CA ALA A 126 6.96 -2.37 -9.25
C ALA A 126 7.03 -0.84 -9.21
N GLU A 127 5.97 -0.14 -9.64
CA GLU A 127 5.90 1.32 -9.52
C GLU A 127 5.92 1.77 -8.05
N GLY A 128 5.14 1.12 -7.18
CA GLY A 128 5.18 1.36 -5.74
C GLY A 128 6.58 1.16 -5.15
N CYS A 129 7.26 0.07 -5.54
CA CYS A 129 8.63 -0.22 -5.12
C CYS A 129 9.62 0.87 -5.59
N ARG A 130 9.49 1.35 -6.84
CA ARG A 130 10.31 2.47 -7.35
C ARG A 130 10.08 3.76 -6.55
N GLN A 131 8.83 4.07 -6.22
CA GLN A 131 8.49 5.23 -5.39
C GLN A 131 9.08 5.09 -3.99
N ALA A 132 8.99 3.92 -3.37
CA ALA A 132 9.57 3.63 -2.06
C ALA A 132 11.10 3.56 -2.09
N GLY A 133 11.70 3.20 -3.22
CA GLY A 133 13.13 2.95 -3.35
C GLY A 133 13.56 1.57 -2.85
N CYS A 134 12.64 0.60 -2.80
CA CYS A 134 12.92 -0.80 -2.48
C CYS A 134 12.86 -1.68 -3.75
N ALA A 135 13.43 -2.88 -3.67
CA ALA A 135 13.45 -3.83 -4.78
C ALA A 135 12.34 -4.88 -4.64
N LEU A 136 11.60 -5.14 -5.70
CA LEU A 136 10.74 -6.32 -5.79
C LEU A 136 11.63 -7.52 -6.15
N ILE A 137 11.90 -8.40 -5.19
CA ILE A 137 12.89 -9.49 -5.36
C ILE A 137 12.28 -10.88 -5.49
N GLY A 138 10.96 -10.98 -5.46
CA GLY A 138 10.22 -12.23 -5.57
C GLY A 138 8.78 -12.06 -5.20
N GLY A 139 8.03 -13.13 -5.32
CA GLY A 139 6.62 -13.21 -5.01
C GLY A 139 6.06 -14.58 -5.34
N GLU A 140 4.75 -14.73 -5.21
CA GLU A 140 4.03 -15.97 -5.54
C GLU A 140 2.71 -15.63 -6.23
N MET A 141 2.29 -16.48 -7.16
CA MET A 141 0.99 -16.40 -7.82
C MET A 141 0.30 -17.76 -7.73
N ALA A 142 -0.91 -17.79 -7.19
CA ALA A 142 -1.66 -19.03 -7.06
C ALA A 142 -3.07 -18.90 -7.60
N GLU A 143 -3.46 -19.80 -8.51
CA GLU A 143 -4.85 -19.95 -8.91
C GLU A 143 -5.64 -20.73 -7.84
N HIS A 144 -6.84 -20.25 -7.56
CA HIS A 144 -7.74 -20.82 -6.56
C HIS A 144 -9.09 -21.24 -7.18
N PRO A 145 -9.09 -22.20 -8.14
CA PRO A 145 -10.32 -22.65 -8.78
C PRO A 145 -11.28 -23.27 -7.75
N GLY A 146 -12.54 -22.86 -7.80
CA GLY A 146 -13.58 -23.34 -6.86
C GLY A 146 -13.52 -22.70 -5.46
N VAL A 147 -12.51 -21.87 -5.16
CA VAL A 147 -12.39 -21.09 -3.92
C VAL A 147 -12.69 -19.62 -4.17
N MET A 148 -12.21 -19.09 -5.30
CA MET A 148 -12.44 -17.71 -5.75
C MET A 148 -13.21 -17.71 -7.07
N ASP A 149 -14.02 -16.69 -7.30
CA ASP A 149 -14.61 -16.47 -8.61
C ASP A 149 -13.51 -16.15 -9.66
N PRO A 150 -13.72 -16.54 -10.94
CA PRO A 150 -12.65 -16.39 -11.95
C PRO A 150 -12.07 -14.98 -12.11
N ASP A 151 -12.85 -13.94 -11.85
CA ASP A 151 -12.40 -12.56 -11.96
C ASP A 151 -11.94 -11.98 -10.61
N ASP A 152 -12.03 -12.74 -9.53
CA ASP A 152 -11.59 -12.31 -8.21
C ASP A 152 -10.09 -12.52 -8.02
N TYR A 153 -9.50 -11.63 -7.27
CA TYR A 153 -8.11 -11.73 -6.79
C TYR A 153 -7.94 -11.01 -5.46
N ASP A 154 -6.93 -11.42 -4.72
CA ASP A 154 -6.47 -10.75 -3.51
C ASP A 154 -4.96 -10.58 -3.53
N LEU A 155 -4.48 -9.55 -2.85
CA LEU A 155 -3.09 -9.15 -2.83
C LEU A 155 -2.59 -9.06 -1.39
N SER A 156 -1.48 -9.71 -1.12
CA SER A 156 -0.76 -9.57 0.14
C SER A 156 0.68 -9.16 -0.15
N GLY A 157 1.19 -8.19 0.60
CA GLY A 157 2.54 -7.67 0.48
C GLY A 157 3.34 -7.92 1.74
N PHE A 158 4.64 -8.06 1.57
CA PHE A 158 5.59 -8.18 2.66
C PHE A 158 6.84 -7.35 2.34
N THR A 159 7.15 -6.41 3.21
CA THR A 159 8.35 -5.58 3.08
C THR A 159 9.34 -5.87 4.21
N VAL A 160 10.61 -5.75 3.89
CA VAL A 160 11.70 -5.74 4.87
C VAL A 160 12.50 -4.47 4.69
N GLY A 161 12.75 -3.80 5.79
CA GLY A 161 13.57 -2.60 5.87
C GLY A 161 14.63 -2.71 6.95
N VAL A 162 15.42 -1.67 7.09
CA VAL A 162 16.47 -1.56 8.12
C VAL A 162 16.47 -0.17 8.72
N VAL A 163 16.74 -0.10 10.02
CA VAL A 163 17.06 1.14 10.74
C VAL A 163 18.26 0.88 11.65
N ASP A 164 19.17 1.83 11.74
CA ASP A 164 20.24 1.80 12.74
C ASP A 164 19.64 2.16 14.11
N ARG A 165 19.79 1.31 15.14
CA ARG A 165 19.14 1.50 16.46
C ARG A 165 19.31 2.92 17.01
N PRO A 166 20.49 3.56 16.97
CA PRO A 166 20.65 4.94 17.45
C PRO A 166 19.88 6.00 16.64
N LYS A 167 19.39 5.65 15.46
CA LYS A 167 18.62 6.54 14.56
C LYS A 167 17.14 6.19 14.52
N MET A 168 16.72 5.17 15.27
CA MET A 168 15.32 4.80 15.37
C MET A 168 14.53 5.92 16.06
N ILE A 169 13.39 6.28 15.47
CA ILE A 169 12.47 7.26 16.02
C ILE A 169 11.22 6.59 16.59
N GLY A 170 10.57 7.26 17.53
CA GLY A 170 9.37 6.71 18.16
C GLY A 170 8.97 7.49 19.42
N PRO A 171 8.01 6.99 20.19
CA PRO A 171 7.45 7.70 21.35
C PRO A 171 8.46 8.24 22.34
N ASP A 172 9.56 7.51 22.56
CA ASP A 172 10.60 7.90 23.52
C ASP A 172 11.34 9.18 23.15
N GLY A 173 11.28 9.58 21.87
CA GLY A 173 11.90 10.82 21.38
C GLY A 173 11.02 12.06 21.53
N VAL A 174 9.71 11.89 21.75
CA VAL A 174 8.74 12.99 21.80
C VAL A 174 8.86 13.80 23.08
N VAL A 175 8.88 15.14 22.94
CA VAL A 175 9.01 16.06 24.07
C VAL A 175 7.89 17.10 24.07
N GLU A 176 7.63 17.71 25.23
CA GLU A 176 6.66 18.79 25.36
C GLU A 176 7.06 19.99 24.47
N GLY A 177 6.13 20.47 23.68
CA GLY A 177 6.35 21.56 22.73
C GLY A 177 6.61 21.13 21.31
N ASP A 178 6.69 19.82 21.04
CA ASP A 178 6.77 19.30 19.68
C ASP A 178 5.56 19.72 18.83
N VAL A 179 5.79 19.94 17.54
CA VAL A 179 4.77 20.39 16.60
C VAL A 179 4.34 19.23 15.71
N LEU A 180 3.04 19.03 15.59
CA LEU A 180 2.47 18.05 14.67
C LEU A 180 2.45 18.60 13.24
N VAL A 181 3.05 17.86 12.30
CA VAL A 181 3.05 18.17 10.88
C VAL A 181 2.29 17.08 10.13
N GLY A 182 1.16 17.45 9.51
CA GLY A 182 0.36 16.52 8.70
C GLY A 182 0.86 16.44 7.26
N LEU A 183 1.09 15.23 6.76
CA LEU A 183 1.33 14.96 5.35
C LEU A 183 0.01 14.56 4.67
N ARG A 184 -0.37 15.27 3.60
CA ARG A 184 -1.66 15.06 2.92
C ARG A 184 -1.76 13.68 2.29
N SER A 185 -2.95 13.07 2.37
CA SER A 185 -3.33 11.88 1.60
C SER A 185 -3.65 12.21 0.13
N SER A 186 -3.83 11.17 -0.68
CA SER A 186 -4.35 11.24 -2.06
C SER A 186 -5.86 10.98 -2.14
N GLY A 187 -6.53 10.79 -1.03
CA GLY A 187 -7.93 10.41 -0.90
C GLY A 187 -8.11 9.37 0.20
N PHE A 188 -8.97 8.39 -0.01
CA PHE A 188 -9.22 7.31 0.98
C PHE A 188 -8.03 6.38 1.21
N HIS A 189 -7.01 6.43 0.36
CA HIS A 189 -5.91 5.45 0.33
C HIS A 189 -6.44 4.02 0.14
N SER A 190 -6.23 3.13 1.12
CA SER A 190 -6.78 1.76 1.12
C SER A 190 -7.62 1.47 2.37
N ASN A 191 -7.98 2.50 3.14
CA ASN A 191 -8.73 2.34 4.39
C ASN A 191 -10.22 2.69 4.22
N GLY A 192 -11.07 2.04 5.02
CA GLY A 192 -12.52 2.32 5.04
C GLY A 192 -13.30 1.85 3.80
N TYR A 193 -12.70 1.09 2.88
CA TYR A 193 -13.32 0.74 1.60
C TYR A 193 -14.57 -0.13 1.72
N SER A 194 -14.76 -0.88 2.78
CA SER A 194 -16.02 -1.60 3.01
C SER A 194 -17.22 -0.63 3.12
N LEU A 195 -17.03 0.50 3.82
CA LEU A 195 -18.04 1.55 3.91
C LEU A 195 -18.13 2.36 2.62
N VAL A 196 -16.97 2.81 2.08
CA VAL A 196 -16.89 3.57 0.83
C VAL A 196 -17.64 2.86 -0.29
N ARG A 197 -17.42 1.56 -0.47
CA ARG A 197 -18.12 0.76 -1.48
C ARG A 197 -19.62 0.74 -1.25
N LYS A 198 -20.04 0.57 -0.01
CA LYS A 198 -21.46 0.52 0.34
C LYS A 198 -22.19 1.83 0.02
N VAL A 199 -21.56 2.99 0.27
CA VAL A 199 -22.24 4.28 0.15
C VAL A 199 -21.99 5.00 -1.17
N LEU A 200 -20.85 4.74 -1.85
CA LEU A 200 -20.48 5.44 -3.10
C LEU A 200 -20.48 4.55 -4.35
N VAL A 201 -20.50 3.21 -4.20
CA VAL A 201 -20.32 2.28 -5.33
C VAL A 201 -21.50 1.32 -5.48
N GLU A 202 -22.10 0.84 -4.39
CA GLU A 202 -23.16 -0.15 -4.44
C GLU A 202 -24.33 0.33 -5.32
N GLY A 203 -24.75 -0.53 -6.26
CA GLY A 203 -25.80 -0.24 -7.23
C GLY A 203 -25.40 0.63 -8.41
N LYS A 204 -24.13 1.05 -8.53
CA LYS A 204 -23.61 1.80 -9.68
C LYS A 204 -22.95 0.89 -10.71
N THR A 205 -23.05 1.29 -11.99
CA THR A 205 -22.33 0.66 -13.10
C THR A 205 -20.96 1.28 -13.30
N ALA A 206 -20.10 0.64 -14.09
CA ALA A 206 -18.82 1.20 -14.49
C ALA A 206 -18.97 2.54 -15.24
N GLU A 207 -19.99 2.66 -16.11
CA GLU A 207 -20.30 3.88 -16.86
C GLU A 207 -20.67 5.03 -15.91
N GLU A 208 -21.47 4.77 -14.87
CA GLU A 208 -21.84 5.78 -13.87
C GLU A 208 -20.63 6.24 -13.05
N LEU A 209 -19.71 5.31 -12.75
CA LEU A 209 -18.45 5.65 -12.07
C LEU A 209 -17.46 6.41 -12.97
N ALA A 210 -17.57 6.25 -14.29
CA ALA A 210 -16.78 6.99 -15.29
C ALA A 210 -17.32 8.38 -15.61
N ALA A 211 -18.50 8.76 -15.08
CA ALA A 211 -19.05 10.09 -15.30
C ALA A 211 -18.29 11.16 -14.50
N PRO A 212 -18.02 12.35 -15.09
CA PRO A 212 -17.42 13.46 -14.36
C PRO A 212 -18.31 13.95 -13.21
N VAL A 213 -17.70 14.25 -12.06
CA VAL A 213 -18.38 14.74 -10.86
C VAL A 213 -17.95 16.18 -10.59
N ALA A 214 -18.94 17.10 -10.48
CA ALA A 214 -18.67 18.53 -10.32
C ALA A 214 -17.92 18.83 -9.01
N GLU A 215 -18.28 18.16 -7.92
CA GLU A 215 -17.69 18.29 -6.60
C GLU A 215 -16.23 17.80 -6.57
N LEU A 216 -15.83 16.98 -7.55
CA LEU A 216 -14.47 16.50 -7.73
C LEU A 216 -13.71 17.28 -8.83
N ASN A 217 -14.13 18.50 -9.13
CA ASN A 217 -13.55 19.35 -10.18
C ASN A 217 -13.53 18.69 -11.58
N GLY A 218 -14.54 17.87 -11.87
CA GLY A 218 -14.66 17.16 -13.14
C GLY A 218 -13.90 15.83 -13.20
N GLN A 219 -13.23 15.42 -12.14
CA GLN A 219 -12.69 14.05 -12.03
C GLN A 219 -13.86 13.06 -11.92
N THR A 220 -13.67 11.85 -12.44
CA THR A 220 -14.67 10.79 -12.32
C THR A 220 -14.67 10.22 -10.90
N LEU A 221 -15.82 9.69 -10.45
CA LEU A 221 -15.89 9.03 -9.15
C LEU A 221 -14.96 7.79 -9.12
N GLY A 222 -14.92 7.03 -10.21
CA GLY A 222 -14.04 5.88 -10.36
C GLY A 222 -12.56 6.24 -10.18
N ASP A 223 -12.08 7.31 -10.85
CA ASP A 223 -10.68 7.75 -10.71
C ASP A 223 -10.37 8.26 -9.30
N ALA A 224 -11.29 8.96 -8.66
CA ALA A 224 -11.11 9.42 -7.29
C ALA A 224 -11.05 8.26 -6.29
N LEU A 225 -11.88 7.22 -6.51
CA LEU A 225 -11.92 6.03 -5.67
C LEU A 225 -10.72 5.09 -5.89
N ILE A 226 -10.12 5.07 -7.07
CA ILE A 226 -8.97 4.20 -7.35
C ILE A 226 -7.62 4.92 -7.20
N ALA A 227 -7.63 6.20 -6.83
CA ALA A 227 -6.40 6.96 -6.57
C ALA A 227 -5.48 6.17 -5.62
N PRO A 228 -4.22 5.93 -6.00
CA PRO A 228 -3.34 5.08 -5.20
C PRO A 228 -2.95 5.75 -3.89
N THR A 229 -2.70 4.94 -2.89
CA THR A 229 -2.14 5.36 -1.61
C THR A 229 -0.80 6.04 -1.82
N ARG A 230 -0.60 7.18 -1.18
CA ARG A 230 0.65 7.93 -1.26
C ARG A 230 1.77 7.20 -0.51
N ILE A 231 2.92 7.10 -1.14
CA ILE A 231 4.14 6.56 -0.54
C ILE A 231 4.98 7.73 -0.03
N TYR A 232 5.23 7.76 1.28
CA TYR A 232 5.94 8.86 1.95
C TYR A 232 7.42 8.57 2.19
N VAL A 233 7.93 7.41 1.80
CA VAL A 233 9.26 6.91 2.16
C VAL A 233 10.37 7.89 1.81
N LYS A 234 10.52 8.24 0.52
CA LYS A 234 11.63 9.10 0.09
C LYS A 234 11.64 10.47 0.76
N PRO A 235 10.54 11.25 0.74
CA PRO A 235 10.54 12.58 1.36
C PRO A 235 10.76 12.52 2.87
N VAL A 236 10.24 11.50 3.56
CA VAL A 236 10.44 11.36 5.01
C VAL A 236 11.88 10.95 5.33
N LEU A 237 12.44 9.96 4.63
CA LEU A 237 13.84 9.58 4.84
C LEU A 237 14.80 10.73 4.51
N ASP A 238 14.50 11.55 3.49
CA ASP A 238 15.28 12.75 3.19
C ASP A 238 15.18 13.79 4.32
N CYS A 239 13.98 13.95 4.91
CA CYS A 239 13.79 14.79 6.07
C CYS A 239 14.64 14.29 7.27
N LEU A 240 14.57 13.01 7.59
CA LEU A 240 15.34 12.39 8.68
C LEU A 240 16.85 12.52 8.49
N ARG A 241 17.34 12.43 7.25
CA ARG A 241 18.76 12.58 6.93
C ARG A 241 19.26 14.03 7.04
N ASN A 242 18.42 14.99 6.65
CA ASN A 242 18.79 16.40 6.59
C ASN A 242 18.49 17.18 7.89
N LEU A 243 17.62 16.64 8.73
CA LEU A 243 17.19 17.20 10.02
C LEU A 243 17.37 16.15 11.13
N PRO A 244 18.61 15.70 11.38
CA PRO A 244 18.87 14.66 12.36
C PRO A 244 18.53 15.15 13.77
N GLY A 245 17.61 14.45 14.44
CA GLY A 245 17.18 14.79 15.79
C GLY A 245 16.04 15.80 15.87
N ASP A 246 15.52 16.31 14.74
CA ASP A 246 14.38 17.26 14.72
C ASP A 246 13.04 16.54 14.48
N VAL A 247 13.05 15.31 14.00
CA VAL A 247 11.85 14.45 13.84
C VAL A 247 11.89 13.37 14.91
N HIS A 248 10.99 13.43 15.85
CA HIS A 248 10.99 12.55 17.02
C HIS A 248 10.18 11.29 16.83
N ALA A 249 9.01 11.40 16.16
CA ALA A 249 8.14 10.26 15.89
C ALA A 249 7.36 10.45 14.59
N LEU A 250 6.81 9.37 14.08
CA LEU A 250 5.89 9.34 12.94
C LEU A 250 4.67 8.49 13.28
N ALA A 251 3.50 8.90 12.78
CA ALA A 251 2.28 8.12 12.87
C ALA A 251 1.74 7.87 11.46
N HIS A 252 1.58 6.60 11.08
CA HIS A 252 0.86 6.23 9.86
C HIS A 252 -0.63 6.15 10.18
N ILE A 253 -1.40 7.11 9.68
CA ILE A 253 -2.83 7.19 9.95
C ILE A 253 -3.57 6.20 9.04
N THR A 254 -4.12 5.16 9.64
CA THR A 254 -4.85 4.06 8.99
C THR A 254 -6.19 3.82 9.71
N GLY A 255 -6.73 2.61 9.69
CA GLY A 255 -7.96 2.26 10.43
C GLY A 255 -7.88 2.67 11.90
N GLY A 256 -8.96 3.26 12.43
CA GLY A 256 -9.00 3.90 13.75
C GLY A 256 -8.71 5.41 13.72
N GLY A 257 -8.24 5.93 12.57
CA GLY A 257 -8.05 7.36 12.33
C GLY A 257 -6.94 8.00 13.16
N ILE A 258 -6.95 9.33 13.20
CA ILE A 258 -5.92 10.12 13.89
C ILE A 258 -5.83 9.72 15.38
N THR A 259 -6.95 9.56 16.06
CA THR A 259 -7.00 9.31 17.51
C THR A 259 -6.25 8.04 17.90
N GLU A 260 -6.49 6.93 17.20
CA GLU A 260 -5.88 5.66 17.58
C GLU A 260 -4.42 5.55 17.09
N ASN A 261 -4.12 6.09 15.91
CA ASN A 261 -2.77 5.95 15.33
C ASN A 261 -1.79 6.97 15.86
N LEU A 262 -2.21 8.22 16.11
CA LEU A 262 -1.33 9.23 16.67
C LEU A 262 -0.88 8.86 18.09
N ASN A 263 -1.77 8.29 18.90
CA ASN A 263 -1.43 7.83 20.26
C ASN A 263 -0.31 6.78 20.28
N ARG A 264 -0.15 6.00 19.21
CA ARG A 264 0.95 5.01 19.10
C ARG A 264 2.32 5.66 18.94
N ALA A 265 2.34 6.94 18.51
CA ALA A 265 3.57 7.72 18.35
C ALA A 265 3.86 8.64 19.55
N LEU A 266 3.03 8.62 20.59
CA LEU A 266 3.16 9.46 21.79
C LEU A 266 3.55 8.61 23.00
N PRO A 267 4.35 9.14 23.93
CA PRO A 267 4.54 8.52 25.23
C PRO A 267 3.24 8.58 26.07
N GLU A 268 3.03 7.61 26.95
CA GLU A 268 1.82 7.52 27.79
C GLU A 268 1.54 8.76 28.67
N THR A 269 2.54 9.61 28.85
CA THR A 269 2.47 10.81 29.69
C THR A 269 2.11 12.08 28.93
N MET A 270 1.90 12.01 27.61
CA MET A 270 1.66 13.17 26.75
C MET A 270 0.41 13.00 25.91
N ASP A 271 -0.26 14.13 25.67
CA ASP A 271 -1.40 14.25 24.77
C ASP A 271 -1.03 15.13 23.57
N ALA A 272 -1.66 14.86 22.42
CA ALA A 272 -1.56 15.71 21.23
C ALA A 272 -2.76 16.66 21.11
N LEU A 273 -2.50 17.95 20.93
CA LEU A 273 -3.53 18.92 20.57
C LEU A 273 -3.60 19.06 19.06
N VAL A 274 -4.61 18.46 18.45
CA VAL A 274 -4.82 18.49 17.00
C VAL A 274 -5.78 19.62 16.62
N ASN A 275 -5.29 20.60 15.84
CA ASN A 275 -6.15 21.65 15.28
C ASN A 275 -6.77 21.16 13.96
N LYS A 276 -8.06 20.81 13.97
CA LYS A 276 -8.80 20.30 12.81
C LYS A 276 -8.98 21.33 11.68
N ASP A 277 -8.85 22.61 11.98
CA ASP A 277 -8.96 23.70 11.00
C ASP A 277 -7.63 23.93 10.25
N ALA A 278 -6.55 23.21 10.61
CA ALA A 278 -5.26 23.37 9.98
C ALA A 278 -5.17 22.77 8.56
N TRP A 279 -6.14 21.95 8.15
CA TRP A 279 -6.19 21.39 6.79
C TRP A 279 -7.59 21.33 6.21
N GLU A 280 -7.68 21.27 4.90
CA GLU A 280 -8.93 21.06 4.19
C GLU A 280 -9.16 19.57 3.94
N VAL A 281 -10.33 19.06 4.34
CA VAL A 281 -10.74 17.67 4.06
C VAL A 281 -10.96 17.51 2.55
N PRO A 282 -10.37 16.52 1.89
CA PRO A 282 -10.54 16.27 0.45
C PRO A 282 -12.02 16.06 0.08
N ALA A 283 -12.41 16.55 -1.11
CA ALA A 283 -13.81 16.49 -1.57
C ALA A 283 -14.38 15.07 -1.57
N ILE A 284 -13.57 14.08 -2.02
CA ILE A 284 -14.01 12.67 -2.04
C ILE A 284 -14.27 12.12 -0.62
N ILE A 285 -13.54 12.59 0.38
CA ILE A 285 -13.76 12.21 1.79
C ILE A 285 -15.07 12.87 2.29
N LYS A 286 -15.30 14.16 1.99
CA LYS A 286 -16.56 14.83 2.32
C LYS A 286 -17.76 14.10 1.73
N MET A 287 -17.69 13.72 0.45
CA MET A 287 -18.73 12.92 -0.22
C MET A 287 -19.00 11.59 0.51
N GLY A 288 -17.95 10.89 0.94
CA GLY A 288 -18.09 9.65 1.71
C GLY A 288 -18.76 9.85 3.06
N ILE A 289 -18.39 10.90 3.79
CA ILE A 289 -18.98 11.28 5.09
C ILE A 289 -20.48 11.60 4.93
N GLU A 290 -20.83 12.43 3.96
CA GLU A 290 -22.20 12.83 3.65
C GLU A 290 -23.06 11.64 3.23
N ALA A 291 -22.56 10.82 2.30
CA ALA A 291 -23.29 9.65 1.82
C ALA A 291 -23.52 8.57 2.90
N ALA A 292 -22.61 8.47 3.86
CA ALA A 292 -22.72 7.56 4.99
C ALA A 292 -23.50 8.14 6.18
N GLY A 293 -23.78 9.45 6.19
CA GLY A 293 -24.43 10.15 7.29
C GLY A 293 -23.62 10.10 8.60
N LEU A 294 -22.27 10.12 8.50
CA LEU A 294 -21.40 10.01 9.67
C LEU A 294 -21.38 11.30 10.48
N THR A 295 -21.34 11.15 11.80
CA THR A 295 -20.94 12.25 12.68
C THR A 295 -19.47 12.57 12.51
N GLU A 296 -19.02 13.75 12.95
CA GLU A 296 -17.61 14.13 12.90
C GLU A 296 -16.70 13.12 13.62
N GLU A 297 -17.09 12.67 14.79
CA GLU A 297 -16.34 11.66 15.56
C GLU A 297 -16.21 10.33 14.80
N GLN A 298 -17.31 9.88 14.18
CA GLN A 298 -17.29 8.68 13.36
C GLN A 298 -16.42 8.85 12.12
N ALA A 299 -16.46 10.00 11.47
CA ALA A 299 -15.64 10.31 10.30
C ALA A 299 -14.14 10.27 10.63
N LEU A 300 -13.73 10.89 11.76
CA LEU A 300 -12.34 10.89 12.22
C LEU A 300 -11.78 9.52 12.61
N LYS A 301 -12.65 8.53 12.89
CA LYS A 301 -12.27 7.14 13.16
C LYS A 301 -12.27 6.26 11.92
N THR A 302 -13.03 6.66 10.89
CA THR A 302 -13.27 5.84 9.70
C THR A 302 -12.40 6.27 8.53
N PHE A 303 -12.28 7.58 8.33
CA PHE A 303 -11.53 8.18 7.22
C PHE A 303 -10.35 8.99 7.75
N ASN A 304 -9.23 8.85 7.11
CA ASN A 304 -7.94 9.42 7.53
C ASN A 304 -7.65 10.74 6.84
#